data_1b59740cc018eeee02b7710d25b776e9
#
_entry.id   1b59740cc018eeee02b7710d25b776e9
#
_cell.length_a   1.000
_cell.length_b   1.000
_cell.length_c   1.000
_cell.angle_alpha   90.00
_cell.angle_beta   90.00
_cell.angle_gamma   90.00
#
_symmetry.space_group_name_H-M   'P 1'
#
loop_
_entity.id
_entity.type
_entity.pdbx_description
1 polymer ?
#
loop_
_entity_poly.entity_id
_entity_poly.type
_entity_poly.pdbx_seq_one_letter_code
_entity_poly.pdbx_strand_id
1 'polypeptide(L)'
;MMTRSLNITYFTALIVTLGSLAIISGAWFIELGLGIKPCHLCLIGRLPHYFGIPVAAVAVILARSGTQLRLARTLLVLTAAIFLVGTGISVYHAGVEFGVFQGPTDCTGTLSQPESVNDFLKQLDTVKIVRCDEVAMRIFGLSLAAWNAIICFGLTFIASLGAQGRR
;
A
#
# COMPACT_ATOMS: atom_id res chain seq x y z
N MET A 1 28.66 11.80 -17.50
CA MET A 1 28.16 10.67 -16.64
C MET A 1 27.28 11.12 -15.48
N MET A 2 27.58 12.23 -14.80
CA MET A 2 26.82 12.74 -13.65
C MET A 2 25.36 13.12 -13.98
N THR A 3 25.11 13.77 -15.11
CA THR A 3 23.77 14.16 -15.58
C THR A 3 22.84 12.98 -15.84
N ARG A 4 23.32 11.89 -16.42
CA ARG A 4 22.52 10.67 -16.68
C ARG A 4 22.08 9.99 -15.39
N SER A 5 22.97 9.89 -14.42
CA SER A 5 22.72 9.30 -13.11
C SER A 5 21.72 10.12 -12.30
N LEU A 6 21.78 11.45 -12.40
CA LEU A 6 20.85 12.38 -11.77
C LEU A 6 19.45 12.22 -12.36
N ASN A 7 19.34 12.14 -13.70
CA ASN A 7 18.07 11.92 -14.37
C ASN A 7 17.41 10.58 -13.98
N ILE A 8 18.17 9.49 -13.89
CA ILE A 8 17.61 8.19 -13.48
C ILE A 8 17.04 8.26 -12.06
N THR A 9 17.81 8.78 -11.09
CA THR A 9 17.35 8.93 -9.71
C THR A 9 16.11 9.83 -9.62
N TYR A 10 16.06 10.92 -10.36
CA TYR A 10 14.91 11.84 -10.42
C TYR A 10 13.66 11.16 -10.99
N PHE A 11 13.76 10.54 -12.17
CA PHE A 11 12.61 9.93 -12.82
C PHE A 11 12.07 8.72 -12.07
N THR A 12 12.94 7.89 -11.48
CA THR A 12 12.48 6.76 -10.66
C THR A 12 11.78 7.23 -9.40
N ALA A 13 12.31 8.25 -8.70
CA ALA A 13 11.65 8.85 -7.55
C ALA A 13 10.28 9.45 -7.91
N LEU A 14 10.20 10.13 -9.06
CA LEU A 14 8.95 10.72 -9.55
C LEU A 14 7.91 9.64 -9.89
N ILE A 15 8.29 8.57 -10.58
CA ILE A 15 7.41 7.45 -10.92
C ILE A 15 6.88 6.78 -9.65
N VAL A 16 7.75 6.54 -8.66
CA VAL A 16 7.34 5.93 -7.38
C VAL A 16 6.37 6.84 -6.63
N THR A 17 6.63 8.14 -6.58
CA THR A 17 5.74 9.12 -5.90
C THR A 17 4.38 9.18 -6.58
N LEU A 18 4.35 9.39 -7.90
CA LEU A 18 3.10 9.53 -8.65
C LEU A 18 2.32 8.21 -8.71
N GLY A 19 3.00 7.09 -8.90
CA GLY A 19 2.38 5.76 -8.88
C GLY A 19 1.73 5.46 -7.54
N SER A 20 2.43 5.74 -6.43
CA SER A 20 1.89 5.55 -5.09
C SER A 20 0.70 6.48 -4.80
N LEU A 21 0.76 7.75 -5.22
CA LEU A 21 -0.36 8.69 -5.13
C LEU A 21 -1.58 8.20 -5.90
N ALA A 22 -1.40 7.68 -7.11
CA ALA A 22 -2.49 7.14 -7.92
C ALA A 22 -3.17 5.96 -7.23
N ILE A 23 -2.40 5.06 -6.60
CA ILE A 23 -2.94 3.92 -5.86
C ILE A 23 -3.77 4.36 -4.65
N ILE A 24 -3.26 5.29 -3.84
CA ILE A 24 -4.00 5.79 -2.68
C ILE A 24 -5.26 6.55 -3.12
N SER A 25 -5.17 7.37 -4.17
CA SER A 25 -6.33 8.07 -4.72
C SER A 25 -7.39 7.09 -5.24
N GLY A 26 -6.97 6.01 -5.92
CA GLY A 26 -7.84 4.94 -6.35
C GLY A 26 -8.51 4.21 -5.18
N ALA A 27 -7.76 3.92 -4.12
CA ALA A 27 -8.29 3.29 -2.91
C ALA A 27 -9.34 4.16 -2.21
N TRP A 28 -9.13 5.47 -2.12
CA TRP A 28 -10.11 6.42 -1.59
C TRP A 28 -11.32 6.56 -2.51
N PHE A 29 -11.13 6.53 -3.83
CA PHE A 29 -12.24 6.56 -4.78
C PHE A 29 -13.14 5.31 -4.64
N ILE A 30 -12.56 4.12 -4.48
CA ILE A 30 -13.31 2.88 -4.25
C ILE A 30 -14.10 2.96 -2.94
N GLU A 31 -13.49 3.50 -1.88
CA GLU A 31 -14.13 3.62 -0.57
C GLU A 31 -15.26 4.66 -0.55
N LEU A 32 -14.97 5.89 -1.01
CA LEU A 32 -15.90 7.01 -0.94
C LEU A 32 -16.84 7.10 -2.14
N GLY A 33 -16.34 6.77 -3.35
CA GLY A 33 -17.12 6.85 -4.58
C GLY A 33 -18.00 5.65 -4.82
N LEU A 34 -17.50 4.44 -4.54
CA LEU A 34 -18.27 3.19 -4.73
C LEU A 34 -18.87 2.67 -3.43
N GLY A 35 -18.59 3.27 -2.27
CA GLY A 35 -19.13 2.87 -0.97
C GLY A 35 -18.60 1.53 -0.45
N ILE A 36 -17.51 1.00 -1.02
CA ILE A 36 -16.91 -0.28 -0.63
C ILE A 36 -16.02 -0.05 0.60
N LYS A 37 -16.46 -0.49 1.77
CA LYS A 37 -15.70 -0.32 3.01
C LYS A 37 -14.47 -1.22 3.02
N PRO A 38 -13.27 -0.67 3.34
CA PRO A 38 -12.06 -1.47 3.45
C PRO A 38 -12.08 -2.35 4.71
N CYS A 39 -11.53 -3.55 4.61
CA CYS A 39 -11.26 -4.41 5.76
C CYS A 39 -10.01 -3.91 6.52
N HIS A 40 -9.74 -4.49 7.69
CA HIS A 40 -8.57 -4.11 8.50
C HIS A 40 -7.25 -4.30 7.76
N LEU A 41 -7.04 -5.44 7.08
CA LEU A 41 -5.84 -5.69 6.27
C LEU A 41 -5.72 -4.75 5.06
N CYS A 42 -6.86 -4.32 4.49
CA CYS A 42 -6.87 -3.29 3.44
C CYS A 42 -6.30 -1.96 3.93
N LEU A 43 -6.64 -1.54 5.16
CA LEU A 43 -6.13 -0.31 5.76
C LEU A 43 -4.63 -0.40 6.06
N ILE A 44 -4.18 -1.54 6.61
CA ILE A 44 -2.75 -1.79 6.85
C ILE A 44 -1.97 -1.79 5.53
N GLY A 45 -2.53 -2.35 4.45
CA GLY A 45 -1.94 -2.35 3.12
C GLY A 45 -1.74 -0.94 2.51
N ARG A 46 -2.44 0.09 3.01
CA ARG A 46 -2.25 1.50 2.59
C ARG A 46 -1.06 2.18 3.30
N LEU A 47 -0.63 1.70 4.47
CA LEU A 47 0.44 2.33 5.25
C LEU A 47 1.74 2.51 4.48
N PRO A 48 2.25 1.51 3.72
CA PRO A 48 3.45 1.69 2.92
C PRO A 48 3.37 2.85 1.93
N HIS A 49 2.20 3.11 1.37
CA HIS A 49 1.97 4.24 0.48
C HIS A 49 2.00 5.57 1.23
N TYR A 50 1.36 5.67 2.40
CA TYR A 50 1.37 6.89 3.21
C TYR A 50 2.76 7.29 3.67
N PHE A 51 3.61 6.32 4.03
CA PHE A 51 5.01 6.59 4.41
C PHE A 51 5.93 6.71 3.20
N GLY A 52 5.71 5.93 2.15
CA GLY A 52 6.54 5.92 0.96
C GLY A 52 6.45 7.20 0.14
N ILE A 53 5.25 7.79 0.01
CA ILE A 53 5.01 9.04 -0.75
C ILE A 53 5.90 10.18 -0.26
N PRO A 54 5.88 10.60 1.03
CA PRO A 54 6.69 11.72 1.49
C PRO A 54 8.19 11.45 1.37
N VAL A 55 8.65 10.23 1.64
CA VAL A 55 10.07 9.87 1.50
C VAL A 55 10.53 9.95 0.05
N ALA A 56 9.74 9.40 -0.89
CA ALA A 56 10.03 9.47 -2.32
C ALA A 56 9.94 10.91 -2.86
N ALA A 57 8.98 11.71 -2.39
CA ALA A 57 8.83 13.12 -2.80
C ALA A 57 10.05 13.96 -2.37
N VAL A 58 10.59 13.75 -1.19
CA VAL A 58 11.84 14.40 -0.76
C VAL A 58 13.00 13.96 -1.66
N ALA A 59 13.06 12.68 -2.03
CA ALA A 59 14.09 12.20 -2.98
C ALA A 59 13.97 12.87 -4.36
N VAL A 60 12.73 13.15 -4.86
CA VAL A 60 12.51 13.93 -6.10
C VAL A 60 13.11 15.32 -5.98
N ILE A 61 12.83 16.04 -4.89
CA ILE A 61 13.31 17.41 -4.67
C ILE A 61 14.84 17.46 -4.65
N LEU A 62 15.47 16.56 -3.89
CA LEU A 62 16.91 16.47 -3.75
C LEU A 62 17.60 16.05 -5.06
N ALA A 63 17.01 15.12 -5.80
CA ALA A 63 17.53 14.72 -7.10
C ALA A 63 17.40 15.85 -8.13
N ARG A 64 16.31 16.63 -8.10
CA ARG A 64 16.12 17.78 -9.00
C ARG A 64 17.15 18.87 -8.77
N SER A 65 17.47 19.19 -7.51
CA SER A 65 18.46 20.21 -7.17
C SER A 65 19.90 19.79 -7.50
N GLY A 66 20.15 18.50 -7.64
CA GLY A 66 21.48 17.94 -7.91
C GLY A 66 22.51 18.07 -6.77
N THR A 67 22.15 18.78 -5.70
CA THR A 67 23.07 19.12 -4.61
C THR A 67 23.34 17.95 -3.65
N GLN A 68 22.39 17.05 -3.48
CA GLN A 68 22.45 15.94 -2.52
C GLN A 68 22.04 14.59 -3.09
N LEU A 69 22.64 14.22 -4.22
CA LEU A 69 22.29 12.98 -4.94
C LEU A 69 22.48 11.71 -4.09
N ARG A 70 23.49 11.70 -3.19
CA ARG A 70 23.69 10.56 -2.29
C ARG A 70 22.50 10.39 -1.32
N LEU A 71 22.03 11.49 -0.73
CA LEU A 71 20.88 11.48 0.16
C LEU A 71 19.60 11.04 -0.57
N ALA A 72 19.38 11.57 -1.80
CA ALA A 72 18.25 11.15 -2.64
C ALA A 72 18.24 9.62 -2.88
N ARG A 73 19.40 9.03 -3.14
CA ARG A 73 19.55 7.58 -3.30
C ARG A 73 19.31 6.80 -2.02
N THR A 74 19.81 7.30 -0.89
CA THR A 74 19.55 6.70 0.43
C THR A 74 18.04 6.70 0.73
N LEU A 75 17.34 7.79 0.43
CA LEU A 75 15.89 7.86 0.58
C LEU A 75 15.17 6.88 -0.36
N LEU A 76 15.67 6.64 -1.57
CA LEU A 76 15.12 5.62 -2.46
C LEU A 76 15.36 4.20 -1.94
N VAL A 77 16.48 3.92 -1.28
CA VAL A 77 16.68 2.63 -0.56
C VAL A 77 15.65 2.47 0.54
N LEU A 78 15.43 3.51 1.34
CA LEU A 78 14.40 3.50 2.39
C LEU A 78 13.00 3.30 1.80
N THR A 79 12.68 3.99 0.70
CA THR A 79 11.42 3.84 -0.02
C THR A 79 11.24 2.40 -0.54
N ALA A 80 12.29 1.79 -1.10
CA ALA A 80 12.29 0.40 -1.54
C ALA A 80 12.02 -0.56 -0.37
N ALA A 81 12.63 -0.32 0.78
CA ALA A 81 12.38 -1.13 1.99
C ALA A 81 10.93 -1.00 2.48
N ILE A 82 10.35 0.21 2.48
CA ILE A 82 8.95 0.45 2.84
C ILE A 82 8.01 -0.33 1.91
N PHE A 83 8.20 -0.27 0.59
CA PHE A 83 7.36 -0.99 -0.36
C PHE A 83 7.62 -2.50 -0.37
N LEU A 84 8.81 -2.96 -0.01
CA LEU A 84 9.08 -4.39 0.19
C LEU A 84 8.25 -4.94 1.37
N VAL A 85 8.19 -4.20 2.48
CA VAL A 85 7.30 -4.53 3.60
C VAL A 85 5.84 -4.52 3.14
N GLY A 86 5.45 -3.52 2.35
CA GLY A 86 4.12 -3.43 1.73
C GLY A 86 3.78 -4.63 0.85
N THR A 87 4.76 -5.13 0.10
CA THR A 87 4.61 -6.37 -0.69
C THR A 87 4.31 -7.56 0.22
N GLY A 88 5.07 -7.73 1.30
CA GLY A 88 4.85 -8.81 2.27
C GLY A 88 3.46 -8.77 2.90
N ILE A 89 3.02 -7.59 3.35
CA ILE A 89 1.68 -7.37 3.91
C ILE A 89 0.60 -7.75 2.89
N SER A 90 0.75 -7.32 1.64
CA SER A 90 -0.25 -7.55 0.60
C SER A 90 -0.28 -9.00 0.11
N VAL A 91 0.87 -9.68 0.07
CA VAL A 91 0.95 -11.12 -0.21
C VAL A 91 0.27 -11.92 0.91
N TYR A 92 0.50 -11.56 2.18
CA TYR A 92 -0.20 -12.17 3.31
C TYR A 92 -1.71 -11.97 3.19
N HIS A 93 -2.16 -10.74 2.89
CA HIS A 93 -3.57 -10.43 2.72
C HIS A 93 -4.20 -11.23 1.57
N ALA A 94 -3.56 -11.27 0.41
CA ALA A 94 -4.02 -12.11 -0.70
C ALA A 94 -4.07 -13.59 -0.31
N GLY A 95 -3.11 -14.08 0.48
CA GLY A 95 -3.10 -15.45 1.01
C GLY A 95 -4.28 -15.73 1.96
N VAL A 96 -4.71 -14.73 2.75
CA VAL A 96 -5.92 -14.82 3.58
C VAL A 96 -7.18 -14.91 2.69
N GLU A 97 -7.29 -14.06 1.66
CA GLU A 97 -8.40 -14.11 0.69
C GLU A 97 -8.50 -15.45 -0.07
N PHE A 98 -7.35 -16.10 -0.32
CA PHE A 98 -7.30 -17.43 -0.97
C PHE A 98 -7.43 -18.60 0.03
N GLY A 99 -7.56 -18.33 1.33
CA GLY A 99 -7.67 -19.36 2.36
C GLY A 99 -6.36 -20.11 2.65
N VAL A 100 -5.22 -19.60 2.19
CA VAL A 100 -3.88 -20.17 2.45
C VAL A 100 -3.40 -19.82 3.86
N PHE A 101 -3.72 -18.62 4.34
CA PHE A 101 -3.39 -18.15 5.67
C PHE A 101 -4.66 -17.87 6.48
N GLN A 102 -4.57 -18.07 7.80
CA GLN A 102 -5.62 -17.62 8.71
C GLN A 102 -5.55 -16.10 8.85
N GLY A 103 -6.69 -15.42 8.67
CA GLY A 103 -6.80 -13.99 8.92
C GLY A 103 -6.65 -13.65 10.40
N PRO A 104 -6.23 -12.41 10.74
CA PRO A 104 -6.20 -11.96 12.12
C PRO A 104 -7.62 -12.02 12.74
N THR A 105 -7.70 -12.35 14.03
CA THR A 105 -8.97 -12.46 14.77
C THR A 105 -9.78 -11.16 14.79
N ASP A 106 -9.09 -10.01 14.67
CA ASP A 106 -9.70 -8.68 14.62
C ASP A 106 -10.44 -8.40 13.30
N CYS A 107 -10.24 -9.24 12.27
CA CYS A 107 -10.97 -9.13 11.01
C CYS A 107 -12.44 -9.60 11.11
N THR A 108 -12.83 -10.24 12.21
CA THR A 108 -14.21 -10.66 12.44
C THR A 108 -15.07 -9.60 13.13
N GLY A 109 -14.50 -8.39 13.38
CA GLY A 109 -15.16 -7.32 14.15
C GLY A 109 -15.18 -7.64 15.64
N THR A 110 -14.75 -6.72 16.48
CA THR A 110 -14.97 -6.80 17.92
C THR A 110 -16.46 -6.57 18.20
N LEU A 111 -17.22 -7.64 18.28
CA LEU A 111 -18.52 -7.58 18.93
C LEU A 111 -18.22 -7.32 20.41
N SER A 112 -18.53 -6.12 20.91
CA SER A 112 -18.57 -5.89 22.35
C SER A 112 -19.54 -6.88 22.96
N GLN A 113 -19.19 -7.49 24.10
CA GLN A 113 -20.11 -8.42 24.77
C GLN A 113 -21.44 -7.70 24.99
N PRO A 114 -22.54 -8.20 24.39
CA PRO A 114 -23.84 -7.55 24.52
C PRO A 114 -24.34 -7.73 25.96
N GLU A 115 -24.78 -6.65 26.59
CA GLU A 115 -25.35 -6.70 27.93
C GLU A 115 -26.79 -7.28 27.93
N SER A 116 -27.44 -7.31 26.75
CA SER A 116 -28.78 -7.88 26.57
C SER A 116 -29.00 -8.46 25.16
N VAL A 117 -30.01 -9.34 25.01
CA VAL A 117 -30.42 -9.92 23.74
C VAL A 117 -30.84 -8.84 22.73
N ASN A 118 -31.48 -7.76 23.18
CA ASN A 118 -31.88 -6.64 22.33
C ASN A 118 -30.68 -5.84 21.83
N ASP A 119 -29.63 -5.71 22.65
CA ASP A 119 -28.36 -5.06 22.23
C ASP A 119 -27.62 -5.92 21.23
N PHE A 120 -27.65 -7.25 21.40
CA PHE A 120 -27.08 -8.17 20.44
C PHE A 120 -27.76 -8.07 19.07
N LEU A 121 -29.08 -8.06 19.05
CA LEU A 121 -29.86 -7.90 17.81
C LEU A 121 -29.59 -6.55 17.12
N LYS A 122 -29.53 -5.45 17.89
CA LYS A 122 -29.16 -4.14 17.35
C LYS A 122 -27.72 -4.09 16.81
N GLN A 123 -26.77 -4.78 17.46
CA GLN A 123 -25.41 -4.89 16.96
C GLN A 123 -25.36 -5.67 15.64
N LEU A 124 -26.11 -6.74 15.48
CA LEU A 124 -26.21 -7.50 14.23
C LEU A 124 -26.78 -6.67 13.07
N ASP A 125 -27.73 -5.78 13.35
CA ASP A 125 -28.33 -4.90 12.33
C ASP A 125 -27.43 -3.70 11.95
N THR A 126 -26.60 -3.23 12.88
CA THR A 126 -25.79 -2.00 12.68
C THR A 126 -24.34 -2.27 12.30
N VAL A 127 -23.76 -3.39 12.74
CA VAL A 127 -22.35 -3.72 12.49
C VAL A 127 -22.22 -4.51 11.20
N LYS A 128 -21.98 -3.81 10.09
CA LYS A 128 -21.58 -4.44 8.81
C LYS A 128 -20.11 -4.86 8.95
N ILE A 129 -19.87 -6.09 9.39
CA ILE A 129 -18.52 -6.66 9.51
C ILE A 129 -17.96 -6.86 8.11
N VAL A 130 -16.83 -6.19 7.80
CA VAL A 130 -16.10 -6.40 6.56
C VAL A 130 -15.00 -7.42 6.84
N ARG A 131 -15.17 -8.62 6.32
CA ARG A 131 -14.26 -9.75 6.52
C ARG A 131 -13.02 -9.60 5.65
N CYS A 132 -11.85 -10.01 6.17
CA CYS A 132 -10.59 -9.97 5.42
C CYS A 132 -10.39 -11.19 4.50
N ASP A 133 -11.15 -12.27 4.72
CA ASP A 133 -11.14 -13.49 3.90
C ASP A 133 -12.16 -13.43 2.75
N GLU A 134 -12.97 -12.37 2.68
CA GLU A 134 -13.87 -12.13 1.56
C GLU A 134 -13.28 -11.08 0.60
N VAL A 135 -13.22 -11.43 -0.67
CA VAL A 135 -12.71 -10.52 -1.71
C VAL A 135 -13.75 -9.43 -1.96
N ALA A 136 -13.50 -8.20 -1.52
CA ALA A 136 -14.40 -7.06 -1.67
C ALA A 136 -14.65 -6.68 -3.14
N MET A 137 -13.62 -6.78 -3.99
CA MET A 137 -13.67 -6.47 -5.41
C MET A 137 -12.58 -7.21 -6.18
N ARG A 138 -12.88 -7.61 -7.40
CA ARG A 138 -11.91 -8.18 -8.35
C ARG A 138 -11.80 -7.30 -9.59
N ILE A 139 -10.58 -7.03 -10.01
CA ILE A 139 -10.25 -6.29 -11.24
C ILE A 139 -9.43 -7.23 -12.11
N PHE A 140 -9.89 -7.52 -13.31
CA PHE A 140 -9.26 -8.52 -14.22
C PHE A 140 -9.00 -9.88 -13.57
N GLY A 141 -9.90 -10.33 -12.68
CA GLY A 141 -9.79 -11.62 -12.00
C GLY A 141 -8.91 -11.64 -10.74
N LEU A 142 -8.14 -10.60 -10.48
CA LEU A 142 -7.31 -10.45 -9.29
C LEU A 142 -8.01 -9.61 -8.23
N SER A 143 -7.80 -9.96 -6.95
CA SER A 143 -8.26 -9.15 -5.83
C SER A 143 -7.47 -7.84 -5.70
N LEU A 144 -8.02 -6.87 -4.98
CA LEU A 144 -7.31 -5.61 -4.70
C LEU A 144 -6.02 -5.86 -3.89
N ALA A 145 -6.01 -6.86 -3.00
CA ALA A 145 -4.82 -7.24 -2.25
C ALA A 145 -3.72 -7.80 -3.18
N ALA A 146 -4.08 -8.66 -4.13
CA ALA A 146 -3.14 -9.19 -5.11
C ALA A 146 -2.57 -8.09 -6.01
N TRP A 147 -3.39 -7.15 -6.48
CA TRP A 147 -2.92 -5.98 -7.22
C TRP A 147 -1.97 -5.12 -6.39
N ASN A 148 -2.30 -4.87 -5.12
CA ASN A 148 -1.42 -4.10 -4.25
C ASN A 148 -0.06 -4.78 -4.05
N ALA A 149 -0.01 -6.11 -3.94
CA ALA A 149 1.24 -6.87 -3.87
C ALA A 149 2.11 -6.67 -5.12
N ILE A 150 1.52 -6.81 -6.31
CA ILE A 150 2.22 -6.61 -7.59
C ILE A 150 2.75 -5.19 -7.71
N ILE A 151 1.94 -4.20 -7.37
CA ILE A 151 2.31 -2.78 -7.46
C ILE A 151 3.41 -2.44 -6.47
N CYS A 152 3.28 -2.83 -5.19
CA CYS A 152 4.33 -2.61 -4.19
C CYS A 152 5.65 -3.26 -4.58
N PHE A 153 5.62 -4.48 -5.14
CA PHE A 153 6.81 -5.14 -5.68
C PHE A 153 7.43 -4.36 -6.84
N GLY A 154 6.61 -3.88 -7.78
CA GLY A 154 7.05 -3.03 -8.88
C GLY A 154 7.68 -1.72 -8.40
N LEU A 155 7.06 -1.04 -7.41
CA LEU A 155 7.58 0.19 -6.81
C LEU A 155 8.90 -0.07 -6.07
N THR A 156 9.04 -1.20 -5.37
CA THR A 156 10.30 -1.65 -4.75
C THR A 156 11.40 -1.78 -5.79
N PHE A 157 11.11 -2.44 -6.91
CA PHE A 157 12.07 -2.64 -7.99
C PHE A 157 12.51 -1.30 -8.61
N ILE A 158 11.56 -0.42 -8.96
CA ILE A 158 11.83 0.90 -9.55
C ILE A 158 12.66 1.76 -8.58
N ALA A 159 12.30 1.81 -7.29
CA ALA A 159 13.05 2.55 -6.29
C ALA A 159 14.49 2.03 -6.14
N SER A 160 14.67 0.70 -6.18
CA SER A 160 15.99 0.07 -6.12
C SER A 160 16.88 0.41 -7.33
N LEU A 161 16.30 0.50 -8.53
CA LEU A 161 17.03 0.95 -9.74
C LEU A 161 17.51 2.41 -9.61
N GLY A 162 16.64 3.28 -9.09
CA GLY A 162 16.98 4.69 -8.84
C GLY A 162 18.06 4.88 -7.79
N ALA A 163 18.04 4.05 -6.76
CA ALA A 163 19.03 4.05 -5.68
C ALA A 163 20.43 3.63 -6.17
N GLN A 164 20.51 2.63 -7.04
CA GLN A 164 21.78 2.15 -7.61
C GLN A 164 22.40 3.18 -8.56
N GLY A 165 21.62 4.07 -9.17
CA GLY A 165 22.08 5.09 -10.10
C GLY A 165 22.94 4.50 -11.20
N ARG A 166 22.49 3.40 -11.84
CA ARG A 166 23.32 2.59 -12.77
C ARG A 166 24.14 3.48 -13.69
N ARG A 167 25.42 3.21 -13.60
CA ARG A 167 26.51 3.82 -14.40
C ARG A 167 26.33 3.58 -15.89
#